data_dc6221d88b3542521c821f86d628801d
#
_entry.id   dc6221d88b3542521c821f86d628801d
#
_cell.length_a   1.000
_cell.length_b   1.000
_cell.length_c   1.000
_cell.angle_alpha   90.00
_cell.angle_beta   90.00
_cell.angle_gamma   90.00
#
_symmetry.space_group_name_H-M   'P 1'
#
loop_
_entity.id
_entity.type
_entity.pdbx_description
1 polymer ?
#
loop_
_entity_poly.entity_id
_entity_poly.type
_entity_poly.pdbx_seq_one_letter_code
_entity_poly.pdbx_strand_id
1 'polypeptide(L)'
;MVAMTMASNEADMLPRWIDYYGGQLGVDNLVVLDDNSVDASTDDLPCTLYRLPGPPWKVNWERTRRSLVNGLARGLFACYDVVVFTDVDEFLVPDPARYEGLVHYLEGRREQKVIAPLGLNVLHNPAVEPSLDPSLPLLAQRRFVKFAPAMCKPLLKRIPADWMVAFHGIKAPFAIDPDVLLLHLKYYDVTALRAVSEHRRAMHETDSRGSPHSAWPLGPEALTSRLLSWVETPDGHDIPEFDAAEVDLTEIVRPKAKGFYRTHGPQLPAMDKNPLRRLPERFLKAF
;
A
#
# COMPACT_ATOMS: atom_id res chain seq x y z
N MET A 1 18.96 -1.85 -3.77
CA MET A 1 17.54 -2.11 -3.47
C MET A 1 16.71 -1.82 -4.71
N VAL A 2 15.64 -2.58 -4.93
CA VAL A 2 14.70 -2.35 -6.03
C VAL A 2 13.28 -2.30 -5.48
N ALA A 3 12.46 -1.37 -5.99
CA ALA A 3 11.02 -1.32 -5.70
C ALA A 3 10.22 -1.74 -6.94
N MET A 4 9.18 -2.55 -6.70
CA MET A 4 8.28 -3.07 -7.72
C MET A 4 6.85 -2.67 -7.40
N THR A 5 6.08 -2.34 -8.41
CA THR A 5 4.62 -2.20 -8.31
C THR A 5 3.92 -2.88 -9.49
N MET A 6 2.60 -3.01 -9.39
CA MET A 6 1.74 -3.42 -10.50
C MET A 6 0.60 -2.43 -10.64
N ALA A 7 0.43 -1.90 -11.85
CA ALA A 7 -0.56 -0.88 -12.18
C ALA A 7 -1.51 -1.34 -13.29
N SER A 8 -2.74 -0.86 -13.25
CA SER A 8 -3.74 -1.03 -14.31
C SER A 8 -4.65 0.20 -14.31
N ASN A 9 -4.46 1.10 -15.29
CA ASN A 9 -5.18 2.37 -15.38
C ASN A 9 -5.04 3.23 -14.10
N GLU A 10 -3.80 3.56 -13.74
CA GLU A 10 -3.47 4.27 -12.50
C GLU A 10 -2.82 5.65 -12.79
N ALA A 11 -3.47 6.44 -13.66
CA ALA A 11 -2.95 7.74 -14.10
C ALA A 11 -2.67 8.75 -12.98
N ASP A 12 -3.31 8.63 -11.82
CA ASP A 12 -3.06 9.51 -10.67
C ASP A 12 -1.99 8.93 -9.72
N MET A 13 -2.07 7.65 -9.36
CA MET A 13 -1.19 7.06 -8.35
C MET A 13 0.18 6.65 -8.89
N LEU A 14 0.27 6.16 -10.13
CA LEU A 14 1.52 5.67 -10.69
C LEU A 14 2.61 6.76 -10.80
N PRO A 15 2.32 7.99 -11.28
CA PRO A 15 3.30 9.08 -11.24
C PRO A 15 3.79 9.38 -9.81
N ARG A 16 2.89 9.45 -8.83
CA ARG A 16 3.24 9.69 -7.42
C ARG A 16 4.13 8.56 -6.86
N TRP A 17 3.83 7.32 -7.21
CA TRP A 17 4.63 6.17 -6.81
C TRP A 17 6.05 6.24 -7.40
N ILE A 18 6.16 6.60 -8.68
CA ILE A 18 7.46 6.76 -9.38
C ILE A 18 8.25 7.91 -8.78
N ASP A 19 7.62 9.06 -8.56
CA ASP A 19 8.28 10.23 -7.97
C ASP A 19 8.80 9.93 -6.56
N TYR A 20 7.96 9.32 -5.72
CA TYR A 20 8.34 9.00 -4.35
C TYR A 20 9.46 7.97 -4.29
N TYR A 21 9.27 6.79 -4.88
CA TYR A 21 10.29 5.74 -4.82
C TYR A 21 11.50 6.05 -5.69
N GLY A 22 11.32 6.79 -6.77
CA GLY A 22 12.42 7.30 -7.60
C GLY A 22 13.31 8.29 -6.85
N GLY A 23 12.72 9.19 -6.07
CA GLY A 23 13.46 10.07 -5.17
C GLY A 23 14.21 9.32 -4.06
N GLN A 24 13.67 8.19 -3.58
CA GLN A 24 14.29 7.37 -2.54
C GLN A 24 15.40 6.44 -3.07
N LEU A 25 15.28 5.91 -4.26
CA LEU A 25 16.06 4.79 -4.77
C LEU A 25 16.80 5.07 -6.08
N GLY A 26 16.41 6.13 -6.80
CA GLY A 26 16.72 6.34 -8.21
C GLY A 26 15.76 5.57 -9.12
N VAL A 27 15.36 6.19 -10.23
CA VAL A 27 14.36 5.64 -11.17
C VAL A 27 14.81 4.32 -11.82
N ASP A 28 16.12 4.12 -12.01
CA ASP A 28 16.70 2.89 -12.55
C ASP A 28 16.47 1.66 -11.63
N ASN A 29 16.12 1.89 -10.39
CA ASN A 29 15.80 0.85 -9.40
C ASN A 29 14.29 0.65 -9.21
N LEU A 30 13.48 1.13 -10.15
CA LEU A 30 12.03 0.92 -10.14
C LEU A 30 11.61 -0.04 -11.24
N VAL A 31 10.62 -0.88 -10.92
CA VAL A 31 10.02 -1.83 -11.86
C VAL A 31 8.50 -1.74 -11.78
N VAL A 32 7.89 -1.41 -12.90
CA VAL A 32 6.43 -1.36 -13.07
C VAL A 32 5.98 -2.59 -13.86
N LEU A 33 5.01 -3.32 -13.32
CA LEU A 33 4.28 -4.38 -14.02
C LEU A 33 2.96 -3.78 -14.54
N ASP A 34 2.85 -3.58 -15.84
CA ASP A 34 1.64 -3.07 -16.46
C ASP A 34 0.63 -4.20 -16.69
N ASP A 35 -0.48 -4.16 -15.97
CA ASP A 35 -1.60 -5.08 -16.15
C ASP A 35 -2.61 -4.54 -17.16
N ASN A 36 -2.14 -4.40 -18.40
CA ASN A 36 -2.94 -4.02 -19.57
C ASN A 36 -3.63 -2.65 -19.41
N SER A 37 -2.90 -1.63 -18.99
CA SER A 37 -3.39 -0.25 -18.97
C SER A 37 -3.78 0.23 -20.36
N VAL A 38 -4.86 1.01 -20.46
CA VAL A 38 -5.39 1.60 -21.70
C VAL A 38 -5.58 3.11 -21.60
N ASP A 39 -5.19 3.70 -20.46
CA ASP A 39 -5.34 5.13 -20.13
C ASP A 39 -4.05 5.92 -20.33
N ALA A 40 -3.07 5.37 -21.04
CA ALA A 40 -1.74 5.92 -21.26
C ALA A 40 -0.90 6.12 -19.97
N SER A 41 -1.35 5.68 -18.80
CA SER A 41 -0.62 5.83 -17.53
C SER A 41 0.73 5.13 -17.49
N THR A 42 0.96 4.18 -18.37
CA THR A 42 2.20 3.41 -18.47
C THR A 42 3.03 3.73 -19.71
N ASP A 43 2.68 4.79 -20.44
CA ASP A 43 3.45 5.23 -21.60
C ASP A 43 4.65 6.08 -21.16
N ASP A 44 5.80 5.89 -21.82
CA ASP A 44 7.03 6.67 -21.62
C ASP A 44 7.52 6.79 -20.16
N LEU A 45 7.36 5.73 -19.35
CA LEU A 45 7.84 5.72 -17.97
C LEU A 45 9.38 5.82 -17.88
N PRO A 46 9.93 6.57 -16.93
CA PRO A 46 11.38 6.73 -16.74
C PRO A 46 12.07 5.51 -16.10
N CYS A 47 11.37 4.41 -15.90
CA CYS A 47 11.82 3.22 -15.19
C CYS A 47 11.55 1.94 -15.97
N THR A 48 11.96 0.79 -15.44
CA THR A 48 11.72 -0.50 -16.11
C THR A 48 10.23 -0.84 -16.13
N LEU A 49 9.70 -1.09 -17.35
CA LEU A 49 8.31 -1.48 -17.57
C LEU A 49 8.23 -2.91 -18.13
N TYR A 50 7.43 -3.75 -17.50
CA TYR A 50 7.04 -5.06 -18.03
C TYR A 50 5.54 -5.10 -18.31
N ARG A 51 5.15 -5.16 -19.57
CA ARG A 51 3.75 -5.38 -19.96
C ARG A 51 3.39 -6.85 -19.76
N LEU A 52 2.34 -7.10 -18.99
CA LEU A 52 1.88 -8.45 -18.68
C LEU A 52 0.97 -8.98 -19.81
N PRO A 53 0.96 -10.32 -20.03
CA PRO A 53 -0.02 -10.92 -20.93
C PRO A 53 -1.45 -10.72 -20.39
N GLY A 54 -2.35 -10.33 -21.28
CA GLY A 54 -3.77 -10.20 -20.97
C GLY A 54 -4.50 -11.54 -20.74
N PRO A 55 -5.81 -11.48 -20.38
CA PRO A 55 -6.64 -12.68 -20.26
C PRO A 55 -6.78 -13.43 -21.62
N PRO A 56 -7.15 -14.73 -21.62
CA PRO A 56 -7.52 -15.50 -20.44
C PRO A 56 -6.31 -16.06 -19.68
N TRP A 57 -6.38 -16.07 -18.34
CA TRP A 57 -5.34 -16.68 -17.50
C TRP A 57 -5.66 -18.15 -17.21
N LYS A 58 -4.60 -18.99 -17.04
CA LYS A 58 -4.75 -20.41 -16.70
C LYS A 58 -5.35 -20.67 -15.31
N VAL A 59 -5.24 -19.70 -14.42
CA VAL A 59 -5.80 -19.69 -13.07
C VAL A 59 -6.43 -18.32 -12.81
N ASN A 60 -7.09 -18.13 -11.68
CA ASN A 60 -7.66 -16.82 -11.36
C ASN A 60 -6.55 -15.75 -11.25
N TRP A 61 -6.95 -14.49 -11.45
CA TRP A 61 -6.03 -13.35 -11.48
C TRP A 61 -5.14 -13.24 -10.26
N GLU A 62 -5.66 -13.38 -9.07
CA GLU A 62 -4.89 -13.25 -7.83
C GLU A 62 -3.74 -14.27 -7.72
N ARG A 63 -3.95 -15.46 -8.21
CA ARG A 63 -2.88 -16.50 -8.28
C ARG A 63 -1.87 -16.19 -9.37
N THR A 64 -2.33 -15.70 -10.52
CA THR A 64 -1.46 -15.27 -11.63
C THR A 64 -0.58 -14.12 -11.17
N ARG A 65 -1.17 -13.05 -10.63
CA ARG A 65 -0.48 -11.90 -10.05
C ARG A 65 0.60 -12.31 -9.06
N ARG A 66 0.23 -13.11 -8.08
CA ARG A 66 1.18 -13.61 -7.09
C ARG A 66 2.34 -14.38 -7.73
N SER A 67 2.07 -15.24 -8.71
CA SER A 67 3.11 -16.04 -9.37
C SER A 67 4.08 -15.17 -10.17
N LEU A 68 3.57 -14.18 -10.90
CA LEU A 68 4.38 -13.23 -11.67
C LEU A 68 5.27 -12.39 -10.74
N VAL A 69 4.68 -11.78 -9.71
CA VAL A 69 5.43 -10.95 -8.75
C VAL A 69 6.49 -11.77 -8.01
N ASN A 70 6.17 -12.97 -7.53
CA ASN A 70 7.16 -13.82 -6.86
C ASN A 70 8.26 -14.30 -7.81
N GLY A 71 7.91 -14.61 -9.06
CA GLY A 71 8.88 -15.03 -10.08
C GLY A 71 9.88 -13.92 -10.39
N LEU A 72 9.39 -12.71 -10.65
CA LEU A 72 10.24 -11.54 -10.90
C LEU A 72 11.08 -11.18 -9.68
N ALA A 73 10.48 -11.12 -8.50
CA ALA A 73 11.20 -10.83 -7.26
C ALA A 73 12.35 -11.80 -7.00
N ARG A 74 12.17 -13.10 -7.29
CA ARG A 74 13.27 -14.07 -7.18
C ARG A 74 14.39 -13.79 -8.17
N GLY A 75 14.07 -13.41 -9.41
CA GLY A 75 15.07 -13.02 -10.41
C GLY A 75 15.86 -11.79 -10.00
N LEU A 76 15.18 -10.78 -9.43
CA LEU A 76 15.82 -9.53 -9.00
C LEU A 76 16.84 -9.72 -7.86
N PHE A 77 16.73 -10.76 -7.06
CA PHE A 77 17.78 -11.10 -6.07
C PHE A 77 19.14 -11.49 -6.67
N ALA A 78 19.22 -11.70 -8.00
CA ALA A 78 20.51 -11.84 -8.66
C ALA A 78 21.27 -10.50 -8.77
N CYS A 79 20.58 -9.36 -8.62
CA CYS A 79 21.13 -8.02 -8.79
C CYS A 79 20.98 -7.12 -7.56
N TYR A 80 20.06 -7.44 -6.63
CA TYR A 80 19.70 -6.57 -5.52
C TYR A 80 19.62 -7.33 -4.19
N ASP A 81 20.12 -6.74 -3.12
CA ASP A 81 20.06 -7.29 -1.77
C ASP A 81 18.68 -7.11 -1.11
N VAL A 82 17.89 -6.17 -1.59
CA VAL A 82 16.56 -5.86 -1.05
C VAL A 82 15.57 -5.73 -2.20
N VAL A 83 14.47 -6.45 -2.10
CA VAL A 83 13.32 -6.34 -3.01
C VAL A 83 12.11 -5.87 -2.22
N VAL A 84 11.50 -4.80 -2.70
CA VAL A 84 10.26 -4.22 -2.17
C VAL A 84 9.14 -4.45 -3.20
N PHE A 85 7.96 -4.83 -2.73
CA PHE A 85 6.75 -4.82 -3.55
C PHE A 85 5.65 -4.08 -2.80
N THR A 86 5.09 -3.05 -3.43
CA THR A 86 3.93 -2.31 -2.93
C THR A 86 2.86 -2.24 -4.00
N ASP A 87 1.59 -2.15 -3.61
CA ASP A 87 0.56 -1.68 -4.51
C ASP A 87 0.84 -0.20 -4.85
N VAL A 88 0.33 0.29 -5.98
CA VAL A 88 0.65 1.63 -6.48
C VAL A 88 0.17 2.75 -5.52
N ASP A 89 -0.82 2.46 -4.69
CA ASP A 89 -1.39 3.35 -3.67
C ASP A 89 -0.78 3.14 -2.25
N GLU A 90 0.40 2.47 -2.16
CA GLU A 90 1.08 2.13 -0.91
C GLU A 90 2.47 2.75 -0.82
N PHE A 91 2.71 3.58 0.19
CA PHE A 91 3.94 4.34 0.39
C PHE A 91 4.60 3.96 1.71
N LEU A 92 5.85 3.48 1.64
CA LEU A 92 6.66 3.13 2.80
C LEU A 92 7.44 4.36 3.28
N VAL A 93 7.01 4.95 4.38
CA VAL A 93 7.59 6.19 4.91
C VAL A 93 8.26 5.91 6.25
N PRO A 94 9.60 5.84 6.31
CA PRO A 94 10.35 5.82 7.57
C PRO A 94 10.07 7.08 8.38
N ASP A 95 10.18 6.99 9.72
CA ASP A 95 9.98 8.17 10.58
C ASP A 95 11.03 9.25 10.24
N PRO A 96 10.60 10.42 9.69
CA PRO A 96 11.53 11.46 9.24
C PRO A 96 12.30 12.13 10.40
N ALA A 97 11.88 11.93 11.64
CA ALA A 97 12.65 12.39 12.80
C ALA A 97 13.91 11.54 13.06
N ARG A 98 13.99 10.34 12.45
CA ARG A 98 15.06 9.37 12.68
C ARG A 98 15.81 8.98 11.41
N TYR A 99 15.16 9.06 10.26
CA TYR A 99 15.71 8.56 9.00
C TYR A 99 15.50 9.56 7.86
N GLU A 100 16.52 9.76 7.06
CA GLU A 100 16.48 10.61 5.86
C GLU A 100 15.66 9.99 4.72
N GLY A 101 15.46 8.66 4.76
CA GLY A 101 14.70 7.90 3.77
C GLY A 101 14.84 6.40 3.92
N LEU A 102 14.30 5.65 2.94
CA LEU A 102 14.26 4.19 2.96
C LEU A 102 15.65 3.54 3.00
N VAL A 103 16.62 4.10 2.30
CA VAL A 103 17.99 3.56 2.26
C VAL A 103 18.61 3.67 3.65
N HIS A 104 18.59 4.86 4.25
CA HIS A 104 19.12 5.09 5.60
C HIS A 104 18.40 4.23 6.65
N TYR A 105 17.08 4.11 6.57
CA TYR A 105 16.29 3.22 7.43
C TYR A 105 16.77 1.76 7.35
N LEU A 106 17.04 1.24 6.14
CA LEU A 106 17.44 -0.15 5.91
C LEU A 106 18.88 -0.46 6.29
N GLU A 107 19.76 0.53 6.37
CA GLU A 107 21.16 0.35 6.82
C GLU A 107 21.22 -0.17 8.26
N GLY A 108 20.35 0.34 9.13
CA GLY A 108 20.22 -0.12 10.52
C GLY A 108 19.52 -1.47 10.71
N ARG A 109 19.07 -2.12 9.61
CA ARG A 109 18.21 -3.33 9.66
C ARG A 109 18.74 -4.47 8.79
N ARG A 110 20.06 -4.58 8.66
CA ARG A 110 20.69 -5.58 7.77
C ARG A 110 20.40 -7.03 8.17
N GLU A 111 20.20 -7.29 9.46
CA GLU A 111 19.90 -8.62 9.98
C GLU A 111 18.41 -9.04 9.79
N GLN A 112 17.54 -8.08 9.55
CA GLN A 112 16.12 -8.36 9.33
C GLN A 112 15.89 -8.88 7.90
N LYS A 113 15.49 -10.16 7.79
CA LYS A 113 15.26 -10.82 6.49
C LYS A 113 13.98 -10.37 5.81
N VAL A 114 12.97 -10.03 6.59
CA VAL A 114 11.65 -9.55 6.14
C VAL A 114 11.17 -8.49 7.11
N ILE A 115 10.73 -7.36 6.58
CA ILE A 115 10.20 -6.24 7.37
C ILE A 115 8.76 -5.96 6.93
N ALA A 116 7.87 -5.82 7.89
CA ALA A 116 6.52 -5.30 7.70
C ALA A 116 6.42 -3.91 8.34
N PRO A 117 5.92 -2.90 7.64
CA PRO A 117 5.64 -1.58 8.19
C PRO A 117 4.42 -1.61 9.10
N LEU A 118 4.24 -0.56 9.91
CA LEU A 118 2.99 -0.28 10.59
C LEU A 118 2.01 0.38 9.61
N GLY A 119 0.89 -0.28 9.33
CA GLY A 119 -0.05 0.12 8.27
C GLY A 119 -1.09 1.13 8.71
N LEU A 120 -1.21 2.23 7.98
CA LEU A 120 -2.24 3.26 8.15
C LEU A 120 -3.00 3.48 6.85
N ASN A 121 -4.34 3.59 6.92
CA ASN A 121 -5.09 4.17 5.83
C ASN A 121 -5.15 5.69 5.99
N VAL A 122 -4.79 6.42 4.94
CA VAL A 122 -5.00 7.87 4.84
C VAL A 122 -6.44 8.12 4.40
N LEU A 123 -7.14 8.98 5.12
CA LEU A 123 -8.59 9.19 4.94
C LEU A 123 -8.87 10.64 4.60
N HIS A 124 -9.67 10.90 3.59
CA HIS A 124 -10.20 12.23 3.28
C HIS A 124 -11.40 12.52 4.19
N ASN A 125 -11.34 13.64 4.92
CA ASN A 125 -12.49 14.19 5.63
C ASN A 125 -13.03 15.43 4.86
N PRO A 126 -14.01 15.27 3.96
CA PRO A 126 -14.48 16.37 3.12
C PRO A 126 -15.20 17.49 3.88
N ALA A 127 -15.51 17.29 5.16
CA ALA A 127 -16.09 18.37 6.00
C ALA A 127 -15.07 19.43 6.39
N VAL A 128 -13.77 19.07 6.42
CA VAL A 128 -12.70 19.98 6.90
C VAL A 128 -11.48 20.04 5.96
N GLU A 129 -11.37 19.13 5.03
CA GLU A 129 -10.28 19.08 4.04
C GLU A 129 -10.83 19.45 2.65
N PRO A 130 -10.31 20.50 2.00
CA PRO A 130 -10.76 20.90 0.66
C PRO A 130 -10.30 19.94 -0.42
N SER A 131 -10.70 20.21 -1.67
CA SER A 131 -10.15 19.57 -2.85
C SER A 131 -8.63 19.70 -2.89
N LEU A 132 -7.94 18.67 -3.43
CA LEU A 132 -6.48 18.69 -3.53
C LEU A 132 -5.98 19.81 -4.44
N ASP A 133 -4.95 20.49 -3.96
CA ASP A 133 -4.12 21.38 -4.77
C ASP A 133 -2.88 20.57 -5.22
N PRO A 134 -2.69 20.35 -6.53
CA PRO A 134 -1.59 19.54 -7.04
C PRO A 134 -0.20 20.17 -6.80
N SER A 135 -0.14 21.45 -6.44
CA SER A 135 1.12 22.15 -6.12
C SER A 135 1.61 21.91 -4.70
N LEU A 136 0.79 21.31 -3.83
CA LEU A 136 1.12 21.05 -2.43
C LEU A 136 1.33 19.56 -2.16
N PRO A 137 2.18 19.20 -1.17
CA PRO A 137 2.33 17.82 -0.75
C PRO A 137 0.99 17.18 -0.37
N LEU A 138 0.74 15.96 -0.79
CA LEU A 138 -0.52 15.26 -0.56
C LEU A 138 -0.81 15.13 0.94
N LEU A 139 0.17 14.71 1.74
CA LEU A 139 -0.01 14.48 3.16
C LEU A 139 -0.21 15.78 3.96
N ALA A 140 0.20 16.93 3.44
CA ALA A 140 -0.12 18.22 4.04
C ALA A 140 -1.62 18.55 3.94
N GLN A 141 -2.32 17.96 2.96
CA GLN A 141 -3.72 18.19 2.66
C GLN A 141 -4.64 17.04 3.13
N ARG A 142 -4.08 15.88 3.47
CA ARG A 142 -4.79 14.66 3.92
C ARG A 142 -4.14 14.16 5.19
N ARG A 143 -4.67 14.62 6.30
CA ARG A 143 -4.04 14.48 7.62
C ARG A 143 -4.69 13.39 8.48
N PHE A 144 -5.86 12.89 8.10
CA PHE A 144 -6.56 11.88 8.90
C PHE A 144 -6.10 10.48 8.55
N VAL A 145 -5.86 9.68 9.58
CA VAL A 145 -5.40 8.30 9.44
C VAL A 145 -6.12 7.37 10.41
N LYS A 146 -6.23 6.12 10.01
CA LYS A 146 -6.63 5.02 10.91
C LYS A 146 -5.66 3.86 10.80
N PHE A 147 -5.30 3.28 11.93
CA PHE A 147 -4.53 2.04 11.95
C PHE A 147 -5.28 0.93 11.24
N ALA A 148 -4.57 0.25 10.34
CA ALA A 148 -5.10 -0.82 9.51
C ALA A 148 -4.23 -2.08 9.64
N PRO A 149 -4.54 -3.01 10.55
CA PRO A 149 -3.72 -4.22 10.77
C PRO A 149 -3.44 -5.01 9.49
N ALA A 150 -4.40 -5.04 8.55
CA ALA A 150 -4.22 -5.69 7.27
C ALA A 150 -3.14 -5.04 6.40
N MET A 151 -2.83 -3.76 6.62
CA MET A 151 -1.78 -3.04 5.90
C MET A 151 -0.38 -3.21 6.51
N CYS A 152 -0.24 -3.92 7.63
CA CYS A 152 1.08 -4.34 8.12
C CYS A 152 1.62 -5.50 7.25
N LYS A 153 1.78 -5.25 5.95
CA LYS A 153 2.18 -6.26 4.97
C LYS A 153 3.70 -6.49 5.00
N PRO A 154 4.20 -7.72 4.86
CA PRO A 154 5.65 -8.01 4.77
C PRO A 154 6.21 -7.64 3.40
N LEU A 155 6.36 -6.34 3.11
CA LEU A 155 6.64 -5.80 1.77
C LEU A 155 8.13 -5.72 1.44
N LEU A 156 8.99 -5.58 2.46
CA LEU A 156 10.45 -5.50 2.27
C LEU A 156 11.07 -6.84 2.61
N LYS A 157 11.87 -7.38 1.70
CA LYS A 157 12.56 -8.65 1.94
C LYS A 157 13.98 -8.65 1.41
N ARG A 158 14.86 -9.40 2.11
CA ARG A 158 16.27 -9.67 1.77
C ARG A 158 16.50 -11.13 1.38
N ILE A 159 15.43 -11.91 1.27
CA ILE A 159 15.47 -13.34 0.94
C ILE A 159 14.43 -13.67 -0.12
N PRO A 160 14.64 -14.68 -0.96
CA PRO A 160 13.71 -15.07 -2.02
C PRO A 160 12.50 -15.85 -1.49
N ALA A 161 11.92 -15.41 -0.35
CA ALA A 161 10.70 -15.98 0.21
C ALA A 161 9.47 -15.53 -0.59
N ASP A 162 8.53 -16.44 -0.81
CA ASP A 162 7.33 -16.18 -1.59
C ASP A 162 6.26 -15.48 -0.77
N TRP A 163 5.69 -14.41 -1.30
CA TRP A 163 4.47 -13.80 -0.77
C TRP A 163 3.25 -14.69 -1.00
N MET A 164 2.29 -14.59 -0.10
CA MET A 164 0.95 -15.17 -0.24
C MET A 164 0.10 -14.36 -1.23
N VAL A 165 -1.06 -14.90 -1.58
CA VAL A 165 -2.10 -14.16 -2.32
C VAL A 165 -2.46 -12.88 -1.55
N ALA A 166 -2.65 -11.79 -2.28
CA ALA A 166 -2.91 -10.43 -1.76
C ALA A 166 -1.80 -9.84 -0.88
N PHE A 167 -0.60 -10.45 -0.84
CA PHE A 167 0.63 -9.94 -0.20
C PHE A 167 0.55 -9.67 1.32
N HIS A 168 -0.52 -10.10 1.99
CA HIS A 168 -0.66 -9.97 3.45
C HIS A 168 0.15 -10.98 4.26
N GLY A 169 1.00 -11.76 3.63
CA GLY A 169 1.85 -12.76 4.27
C GLY A 169 2.96 -13.24 3.36
N ILE A 170 3.92 -13.95 3.94
CA ILE A 170 5.14 -14.42 3.27
C ILE A 170 5.59 -15.77 3.86
N LYS A 171 6.35 -16.54 3.10
CA LYS A 171 6.93 -17.83 3.53
C LYS A 171 8.21 -17.62 4.35
N ALA A 172 8.12 -16.79 5.37
CA ALA A 172 9.18 -16.52 6.34
C ALA A 172 8.58 -15.84 7.57
N PRO A 173 9.16 -15.98 8.76
CA PRO A 173 8.77 -15.18 9.90
C PRO A 173 9.13 -13.72 9.67
N PHE A 174 8.29 -12.81 10.19
CA PHE A 174 8.52 -11.37 10.17
C PHE A 174 7.90 -10.70 11.39
N ALA A 175 8.39 -9.51 11.69
CA ALA A 175 7.83 -8.62 12.69
C ALA A 175 7.40 -7.30 12.03
N ILE A 176 6.49 -6.58 12.70
CA ILE A 176 6.11 -5.23 12.32
C ILE A 176 7.12 -4.27 12.93
N ASP A 177 7.69 -3.40 12.10
CA ASP A 177 8.60 -2.34 12.55
C ASP A 177 7.82 -1.00 12.59
N PRO A 178 7.60 -0.43 13.79
CA PRO A 178 6.86 0.83 13.93
C PRO A 178 7.65 2.07 13.45
N ASP A 179 8.94 1.92 13.16
CA ASP A 179 9.79 3.00 12.64
C ASP A 179 9.56 3.29 11.15
N VAL A 180 8.77 2.46 10.47
CA VAL A 180 8.35 2.69 9.09
C VAL A 180 6.83 2.52 8.97
N LEU A 181 6.16 3.54 8.45
CA LEU A 181 4.73 3.49 8.17
C LEU A 181 4.49 3.00 6.74
N LEU A 182 3.44 2.22 6.55
CA LEU A 182 2.79 2.06 5.25
C LEU A 182 1.61 3.00 5.20
N LEU A 183 1.70 4.06 4.40
CA LEU A 183 0.60 4.97 4.13
C LEU A 183 -0.15 4.46 2.91
N HIS A 184 -1.38 3.97 3.12
CA HIS A 184 -2.23 3.42 2.08
C HIS A 184 -3.24 4.48 1.65
N LEU A 185 -3.16 4.92 0.39
CA LEU A 185 -3.90 6.06 -0.14
C LEU A 185 -5.26 5.70 -0.75
N LYS A 186 -5.75 4.49 -0.57
CA LYS A 186 -7.04 4.07 -1.14
C LYS A 186 -8.21 5.03 -0.83
N TYR A 187 -8.18 5.67 0.34
CA TYR A 187 -9.27 6.52 0.85
C TYR A 187 -8.88 8.01 0.95
N TYR A 188 -7.79 8.40 0.32
CA TYR A 188 -7.20 9.72 0.44
C TYR A 188 -8.02 10.84 -0.22
N ASP A 189 -8.91 10.49 -1.14
CA ASP A 189 -9.82 11.43 -1.81
C ASP A 189 -11.12 10.74 -2.19
N VAL A 190 -12.25 11.38 -1.89
CA VAL A 190 -13.59 10.83 -2.15
C VAL A 190 -13.84 10.65 -3.64
N THR A 191 -13.40 11.60 -4.48
CA THR A 191 -13.61 11.56 -5.92
C THR A 191 -12.79 10.45 -6.55
N ALA A 192 -11.51 10.34 -6.18
CA ALA A 192 -10.63 9.27 -6.63
C ALA A 192 -11.13 7.89 -6.16
N LEU A 193 -11.58 7.77 -4.90
CA LEU A 193 -12.16 6.54 -4.37
C LEU A 193 -13.37 6.07 -5.20
N ARG A 194 -14.26 6.99 -5.58
CA ARG A 194 -15.44 6.67 -6.41
C ARG A 194 -15.02 6.14 -7.78
N ALA A 195 -14.11 6.83 -8.47
CA ALA A 195 -13.64 6.44 -9.79
C ALA A 195 -12.93 5.07 -9.77
N VAL A 196 -12.00 4.86 -8.84
CA VAL A 196 -11.27 3.58 -8.69
C VAL A 196 -12.22 2.44 -8.29
N SER A 197 -13.21 2.71 -7.44
CA SER A 197 -14.18 1.69 -7.01
C SER A 197 -15.08 1.24 -8.15
N GLU A 198 -15.51 2.15 -9.02
CA GLU A 198 -16.30 1.83 -10.21
C GLU A 198 -15.47 0.97 -11.17
N HIS A 199 -14.23 1.38 -11.45
CA HIS A 199 -13.33 0.61 -12.30
C HIS A 199 -13.07 -0.80 -11.76
N ARG A 200 -12.74 -0.93 -10.46
CA ARG A 200 -12.50 -2.23 -9.80
C ARG A 200 -13.73 -3.12 -9.79
N ARG A 201 -14.93 -2.54 -9.62
CA ARG A 201 -16.19 -3.28 -9.71
C ARG A 201 -16.41 -3.84 -11.12
N ALA A 202 -16.22 -3.02 -12.15
CA ALA A 202 -16.34 -3.46 -13.54
C ALA A 202 -15.35 -4.60 -13.87
N MET A 203 -14.09 -4.51 -13.42
CA MET A 203 -13.11 -5.58 -13.58
C MET A 203 -13.51 -6.87 -12.83
N HIS A 204 -14.11 -6.74 -11.64
CA HIS A 204 -14.60 -7.90 -10.89
C HIS A 204 -15.75 -8.61 -11.62
N GLU A 205 -16.69 -7.85 -12.17
CA GLU A 205 -17.82 -8.37 -12.93
C GLU A 205 -17.39 -9.04 -14.25
N THR A 206 -16.38 -8.49 -14.92
CA THR A 206 -15.89 -8.99 -16.23
C THR A 206 -14.95 -10.19 -16.09
N ASP A 207 -13.97 -10.08 -15.22
CA ASP A 207 -12.81 -11.02 -15.15
C ASP A 207 -12.72 -11.76 -13.81
N SER A 208 -13.68 -11.55 -12.91
CA SER A 208 -13.64 -12.09 -11.54
C SER A 208 -12.36 -11.72 -10.79
N ARG A 209 -11.81 -10.53 -11.05
CA ARG A 209 -10.64 -10.00 -10.36
C ARG A 209 -10.97 -9.65 -8.90
N GLY A 210 -9.94 -9.60 -8.08
CA GLY A 210 -10.06 -9.39 -6.65
C GLY A 210 -10.26 -10.69 -5.86
N SER A 211 -9.91 -10.65 -4.57
CA SER A 211 -10.12 -11.78 -3.69
C SER A 211 -11.59 -11.89 -3.28
N PRO A 212 -12.10 -13.09 -2.93
CA PRO A 212 -13.49 -13.29 -2.49
C PRO A 212 -13.92 -12.41 -1.31
N HIS A 213 -12.97 -11.88 -0.55
CA HIS A 213 -13.20 -11.03 0.63
C HIS A 213 -12.69 -9.60 0.42
N SER A 214 -12.38 -9.23 -0.83
CA SER A 214 -11.95 -7.86 -1.15
C SER A 214 -13.13 -6.89 -1.19
N ALA A 215 -12.83 -5.60 -1.18
CA ALA A 215 -13.84 -4.55 -1.36
C ALA A 215 -14.20 -4.30 -2.84
N TRP A 216 -13.67 -5.09 -3.78
CA TRP A 216 -13.90 -4.90 -5.22
C TRP A 216 -15.36 -5.00 -5.65
N PRO A 217 -16.17 -5.93 -5.09
CA PRO A 217 -17.61 -5.99 -5.39
C PRO A 217 -18.43 -4.80 -4.84
N LEU A 218 -17.85 -4.03 -3.91
CA LEU A 218 -18.55 -2.89 -3.33
C LEU A 218 -18.53 -1.73 -4.32
N GLY A 219 -19.69 -1.18 -4.60
CA GLY A 219 -19.83 0.02 -5.44
C GLY A 219 -19.30 1.28 -4.75
N PRO A 220 -19.14 2.37 -5.51
CA PRO A 220 -18.59 3.63 -5.02
C PRO A 220 -19.40 4.25 -3.88
N GLU A 221 -20.73 4.11 -3.88
CA GLU A 221 -21.61 4.62 -2.82
C GLU A 221 -21.33 3.94 -1.48
N ALA A 222 -21.20 2.62 -1.47
CA ALA A 222 -20.96 1.85 -0.25
C ALA A 222 -19.58 2.20 0.36
N LEU A 223 -18.55 2.32 -0.48
CA LEU A 223 -17.21 2.69 0.00
C LEU A 223 -17.13 4.15 0.44
N THR A 224 -17.80 5.07 -0.25
CA THR A 224 -17.88 6.47 0.14
C THR A 224 -18.62 6.62 1.47
N SER A 225 -19.79 6.00 1.62
CA SER A 225 -20.54 6.03 2.88
C SER A 225 -19.69 5.51 4.04
N ARG A 226 -18.94 4.44 3.81
CA ARG A 226 -18.04 3.88 4.83
C ARG A 226 -16.90 4.81 5.17
N LEU A 227 -16.24 5.44 4.19
CA LEU A 227 -15.21 6.44 4.44
C LEU A 227 -15.77 7.59 5.29
N LEU A 228 -16.93 8.13 4.94
CA LEU A 228 -17.57 9.23 5.68
C LEU A 228 -17.86 8.83 7.13
N SER A 229 -18.34 7.59 7.37
CA SER A 229 -18.56 7.11 8.74
C SER A 229 -17.27 6.96 9.57
N TRP A 230 -16.13 6.77 8.93
CA TRP A 230 -14.85 6.66 9.62
C TRP A 230 -14.24 8.00 10.03
N VAL A 231 -14.58 9.06 9.32
CA VAL A 231 -14.07 10.43 9.56
C VAL A 231 -15.08 11.32 10.27
N GLU A 232 -16.29 10.81 10.49
CA GLU A 232 -17.30 11.50 11.27
C GLU A 232 -16.80 11.71 12.70
N THR A 233 -16.76 12.95 13.15
CA THR A 233 -16.34 13.33 14.50
C THR A 233 -17.38 14.22 15.13
N PRO A 234 -17.67 14.05 16.43
CA PRO A 234 -18.52 14.99 17.15
C PRO A 234 -17.92 16.40 17.10
N ASP A 235 -18.77 17.42 16.98
CA ASP A 235 -18.35 18.81 16.97
C ASP A 235 -17.47 19.17 18.18
N GLY A 236 -16.37 19.87 17.91
CA GLY A 236 -15.48 20.39 18.96
C GLY A 236 -14.50 19.38 19.56
N HIS A 237 -14.42 18.14 19.06
CA HIS A 237 -13.42 17.19 19.52
C HIS A 237 -12.10 17.36 18.78
N ASP A 238 -11.02 17.63 19.53
CA ASP A 238 -9.66 17.58 18.97
C ASP A 238 -9.28 16.12 18.69
N ILE A 239 -8.86 15.82 17.46
CA ILE A 239 -8.40 14.49 17.07
C ILE A 239 -6.90 14.41 17.37
N PRO A 240 -6.46 13.53 18.28
CA PRO A 240 -5.05 13.44 18.64
C PRO A 240 -4.20 12.93 17.48
N GLU A 241 -2.90 13.21 17.54
CA GLU A 241 -1.93 12.64 16.61
C GLU A 241 -1.81 11.13 16.80
N PHE A 242 -1.44 10.47 15.70
CA PHE A 242 -1.14 9.04 15.72
C PHE A 242 0.19 8.80 16.43
N ASP A 243 0.15 7.93 17.45
CA ASP A 243 1.34 7.42 18.12
C ASP A 243 1.46 5.91 17.91
N ALA A 244 2.56 5.50 17.28
CA ALA A 244 2.84 4.09 17.03
C ALA A 244 3.00 3.27 18.34
N ALA A 245 3.40 3.92 19.44
CA ALA A 245 3.55 3.27 20.75
C ALA A 245 2.20 2.89 21.40
N GLU A 246 1.10 3.53 20.98
CA GLU A 246 -0.25 3.19 21.46
C GLU A 246 -0.86 1.98 20.75
N VAL A 247 -0.21 1.47 19.68
CA VAL A 247 -0.75 0.38 18.88
C VAL A 247 -0.32 -0.97 19.45
N ASP A 248 -1.29 -1.80 19.82
CA ASP A 248 -1.01 -3.20 20.17
C ASP A 248 -0.66 -4.01 18.91
N LEU A 249 0.60 -4.32 18.74
CA LEU A 249 1.14 -5.11 17.63
C LEU A 249 1.21 -6.61 17.97
N THR A 250 0.87 -7.00 19.16
CA THR A 250 0.90 -8.38 19.59
C THR A 250 0.11 -9.32 18.77
N GLU A 251 -0.07 -10.30 18.45
CA GLU A 251 -0.99 -11.13 17.67
C GLU A 251 -1.38 -10.68 16.26
N ILE A 252 -0.85 -9.55 15.74
CA ILE A 252 -1.14 -9.16 14.36
C ILE A 252 -0.50 -10.13 13.37
N VAL A 253 0.72 -10.60 13.62
CA VAL A 253 1.41 -11.56 12.78
C VAL A 253 1.21 -12.97 13.33
N ARG A 254 0.65 -13.86 12.51
CA ARG A 254 0.37 -15.25 12.92
C ARG A 254 0.98 -16.27 11.95
N PRO A 255 1.53 -17.36 12.50
CA PRO A 255 1.97 -18.49 11.68
C PRO A 255 0.79 -19.15 10.98
N LYS A 256 1.04 -19.65 9.79
CA LYS A 256 0.13 -20.44 8.95
C LYS A 256 0.81 -21.74 8.53
N ALA A 257 0.05 -22.64 7.93
CA ALA A 257 0.59 -23.90 7.43
C ALA A 257 1.76 -23.70 6.45
N LYS A 258 2.64 -24.69 6.34
CA LYS A 258 3.76 -24.74 5.38
C LYS A 258 4.81 -23.61 5.55
N GLY A 259 4.97 -23.08 6.75
CA GLY A 259 5.99 -22.06 7.07
C GLY A 259 5.63 -20.65 6.59
N PHE A 260 4.38 -20.40 6.27
CA PHE A 260 3.89 -19.05 6.01
C PHE A 260 3.57 -18.33 7.31
N TYR A 261 3.74 -17.00 7.26
CA TYR A 261 3.30 -16.06 8.28
C TYR A 261 2.42 -15.00 7.62
N ARG A 262 1.39 -14.54 8.31
CA ARG A 262 0.43 -13.60 7.74
C ARG A 262 -0.03 -12.62 8.80
N THR A 263 -0.26 -11.36 8.40
CA THR A 263 -1.01 -10.42 9.21
C THR A 263 -2.45 -10.89 9.36
N HIS A 264 -2.97 -10.82 10.58
CA HIS A 264 -4.32 -11.25 10.93
C HIS A 264 -5.19 -10.04 11.23
N GLY A 265 -6.38 -10.06 10.74
CA GLY A 265 -7.42 -9.08 11.04
C GLY A 265 -8.45 -9.03 9.91
N PRO A 266 -9.72 -8.85 10.22
CA PRO A 266 -10.73 -8.55 9.23
C PRO A 266 -10.39 -7.18 8.62
N GLN A 267 -10.45 -7.07 7.30
CA GLN A 267 -9.96 -5.88 6.59
C GLN A 267 -10.78 -4.62 6.92
N LEU A 268 -12.11 -4.67 6.81
CA LEU A 268 -12.96 -3.51 7.02
C LEU A 268 -13.53 -3.38 8.45
N PRO A 269 -14.05 -4.44 9.08
CA PRO A 269 -14.59 -4.32 10.44
C PRO A 269 -13.57 -3.96 11.51
N ALA A 270 -12.27 -4.24 11.29
CA ALA A 270 -11.24 -3.82 12.23
C ALA A 270 -11.01 -2.31 12.20
N MET A 271 -11.18 -1.66 11.05
CA MET A 271 -11.05 -0.22 10.93
C MET A 271 -12.16 0.54 11.66
N ASP A 272 -13.38 -0.02 11.72
CA ASP A 272 -14.49 0.61 12.45
C ASP A 272 -14.16 0.80 13.93
N LYS A 273 -13.35 -0.11 14.51
CA LYS A 273 -12.97 -0.11 15.92
C LYS A 273 -11.75 0.75 16.25
N ASN A 274 -10.90 1.03 15.27
CA ASN A 274 -9.71 1.82 15.47
C ASN A 274 -10.06 3.31 15.52
N PRO A 275 -9.49 4.09 16.45
CA PRO A 275 -9.79 5.51 16.56
C PRO A 275 -9.24 6.26 15.34
N LEU A 276 -9.94 7.34 14.95
CA LEU A 276 -9.43 8.32 14.02
C LEU A 276 -8.27 9.09 14.68
N ARG A 277 -7.21 9.35 13.91
CA ARG A 277 -6.02 10.08 14.36
C ARG A 277 -5.60 11.10 13.30
N ARG A 278 -4.76 12.07 13.66
CA ARG A 278 -4.04 12.91 12.71
C ARG A 278 -2.65 12.33 12.47
N LEU A 279 -2.22 12.36 11.23
CA LEU A 279 -0.83 12.04 10.89
C LEU A 279 0.10 13.08 11.52
N PRO A 280 1.16 12.70 12.24
CA PRO A 280 2.08 13.65 12.87
C PRO A 280 2.73 14.60 11.87
N GLU A 281 2.95 15.85 12.26
CA GLU A 281 3.43 16.91 11.36
C GLU A 281 4.72 16.56 10.63
N ARG A 282 5.61 15.79 11.25
CA ARG A 282 6.87 15.37 10.64
C ARG A 282 6.71 14.54 9.37
N PHE A 283 5.56 13.91 9.14
CA PHE A 283 5.26 13.12 7.94
C PHE A 283 4.65 13.94 6.79
N LEU A 284 4.16 15.15 7.04
CA LEU A 284 3.36 15.92 6.08
C LEU A 284 4.12 16.35 4.82
N LYS A 285 5.45 16.28 4.85
CA LYS A 285 6.32 16.64 3.71
C LYS A 285 6.93 15.42 3.01
N ALA A 286 6.48 14.21 3.33
CA ALA A 286 7.08 12.99 2.78
C ALA A 286 6.84 12.85 1.27
N PHE A 287 5.70 13.30 0.75
CA PHE A 287 5.37 13.40 -0.68
C PHE A 287 4.11 14.22 -0.94
#